data_30bce6943fe149954b39dce9a4712568
#
_entry.id   30bce6943fe149954b39dce9a4712568
#
_cell.length_a   1.000
_cell.length_b   1.000
_cell.length_c   1.000
_cell.angle_alpha   90.00
_cell.angle_beta   90.00
_cell.angle_gamma   90.00
#
_symmetry.space_group_name_H-M   'P 1'
#
loop_
_entity.id
_entity.type
_entity.pdbx_description
1 polymer ?
#
loop_
_entity_poly.entity_id
_entity_poly.type
_entity_poly.pdbx_seq_one_letter_code
_entity_poly.pdbx_strand_id
1 'polypeptide(L)'
;GFGDEEIVALSGAHTLGRAFNERSGTTEKGIGAKNGTKYTGGGCPFAPPRWDGKEGFGMPGGASWTRRWLTFDNSYFKREYVSEQNKEDLLWLSTDEALHTDPGFKPFFDRFADDEGFFFEKFAVAFAKLSERGARFAPSGGVVA
;
A
#
# COMPACT_ATOMS: atom_id res chain seq x y z
N GLY A 1 -19.94 -6.81 -5.89
CA GLY A 1 -18.80 -6.66 -4.98
C GLY A 1 -17.48 -7.04 -5.64
N PHE A 2 -16.43 -7.09 -4.86
CA PHE A 2 -15.13 -7.62 -5.26
C PHE A 2 -15.04 -9.08 -4.81
N GLY A 3 -14.41 -9.91 -5.65
CA GLY A 3 -14.02 -11.27 -5.28
C GLY A 3 -12.69 -11.28 -4.53
N ASP A 4 -12.31 -12.44 -3.99
CA ASP A 4 -11.11 -12.60 -3.15
C ASP A 4 -9.83 -12.19 -3.90
N GLU A 5 -9.66 -12.62 -5.16
CA GLU A 5 -8.53 -12.21 -5.99
C GLU A 5 -8.43 -10.69 -6.14
N GLU A 6 -9.56 -10.02 -6.37
CA GLU A 6 -9.60 -8.56 -6.55
C GLU A 6 -9.29 -7.83 -5.22
N ILE A 7 -9.78 -8.36 -4.09
CA ILE A 7 -9.50 -7.81 -2.75
C ILE A 7 -8.00 -7.88 -2.46
N VAL A 8 -7.40 -9.05 -2.67
CA VAL A 8 -5.96 -9.24 -2.46
C VAL A 8 -5.15 -8.38 -3.41
N ALA A 9 -5.52 -8.33 -4.70
CA ALA A 9 -4.85 -7.47 -5.68
C ALA A 9 -4.87 -6.00 -5.27
N LEU A 10 -6.04 -5.47 -4.90
CA LEU A 10 -6.18 -4.07 -4.47
C LEU A 10 -5.37 -3.75 -3.21
N SER A 11 -5.25 -4.71 -2.28
CA SER A 11 -4.43 -4.55 -1.09
C SER A 11 -2.94 -4.43 -1.43
N GLY A 12 -2.51 -4.94 -2.58
CA GLY A 12 -1.16 -4.72 -3.12
C GLY A 12 -0.80 -3.25 -3.35
N ALA A 13 -1.76 -2.32 -3.32
CA ALA A 13 -1.49 -0.88 -3.28
C ALA A 13 -0.59 -0.48 -2.10
N HIS A 14 -0.53 -1.27 -1.03
CA HIS A 14 0.37 -1.09 0.10
C HIS A 14 1.86 -1.18 -0.28
N THR A 15 2.21 -1.62 -1.49
CA THR A 15 3.57 -1.47 -2.02
C THR A 15 3.99 -0.01 -2.13
N LEU A 16 3.04 0.92 -2.27
CA LEU A 16 3.27 2.37 -2.35
C LEU A 16 2.87 3.09 -1.07
N GLY A 17 3.64 4.13 -0.75
CA GLY A 17 3.27 5.08 0.27
C GLY A 17 3.60 4.67 1.69
N ARG A 18 3.08 5.43 2.63
CA ARG A 18 3.35 5.30 4.07
C ARG A 18 2.14 5.75 4.89
N ALA A 19 1.99 5.12 6.04
CA ALA A 19 0.99 5.51 7.04
C ALA A 19 1.63 6.36 8.12
N PHE A 20 0.88 7.32 8.61
CA PHE A 20 1.27 8.22 9.71
C PHE A 20 0.35 7.97 10.90
N ASN A 21 0.91 7.76 12.07
CA ASN A 21 0.15 7.48 13.28
C ASN A 21 -0.90 8.58 13.58
N GLU A 22 -0.53 9.84 13.41
CA GLU A 22 -1.43 10.97 13.66
C GLU A 22 -2.66 11.00 12.73
N ARG A 23 -2.62 10.29 11.60
CA ARG A 23 -3.73 10.25 10.64
C ARG A 23 -4.54 8.97 10.71
N SER A 24 -3.87 7.85 10.81
CA SER A 24 -4.51 6.52 10.72
C SER A 24 -4.64 5.83 12.08
N GLY A 25 -3.85 6.23 13.07
CA GLY A 25 -3.81 5.57 14.37
C GLY A 25 -3.30 4.12 14.33
N THR A 26 -2.79 3.68 13.19
CA THR A 26 -2.51 2.27 12.91
C THR A 26 -1.07 1.86 13.15
N THR A 27 -0.18 2.80 13.39
CA THR A 27 1.21 2.50 13.70
C THR A 27 1.39 2.41 15.22
N GLU A 28 2.05 1.35 15.69
CA GLU A 28 2.46 1.29 17.09
C GLU A 28 3.35 2.49 17.46
N LYS A 29 3.34 2.85 18.76
CA LYS A 29 4.24 3.89 19.25
C LYS A 29 5.69 3.53 18.92
N GLY A 30 6.32 4.35 18.09
CA GLY A 30 7.72 4.16 17.68
C GLY A 30 7.89 3.85 16.19
N ILE A 31 7.02 3.04 15.59
CA ILE A 31 7.08 2.81 14.14
C ILE A 31 6.47 4.01 13.43
N GLY A 32 7.24 4.64 12.55
CA GLY A 32 6.79 5.80 11.80
C GLY A 32 6.65 7.08 12.63
N ALA A 33 7.47 7.21 13.69
CA ALA A 33 7.59 8.43 14.47
C ALA A 33 7.90 9.64 13.56
N LYS A 34 7.87 10.83 14.13
CA LYS A 34 8.03 12.12 13.43
C LYS A 34 9.21 12.17 12.44
N ASN A 35 10.28 11.44 12.73
CA ASN A 35 11.46 11.35 11.87
C ASN A 35 11.42 10.17 10.87
N GLY A 36 10.35 9.37 10.88
CA GLY A 36 10.22 8.17 10.04
C GLY A 36 11.09 7.00 10.48
N THR A 37 11.09 5.98 9.65
CA THR A 37 11.95 4.80 9.76
C THR A 37 13.24 5.02 8.95
N LYS A 38 14.14 4.03 8.92
CA LYS A 38 15.33 4.07 8.04
C LYS A 38 15.00 4.22 6.55
N TYR A 39 13.77 3.86 6.16
CA TYR A 39 13.30 3.96 4.77
C TYR A 39 12.56 5.27 4.49
N THR A 40 11.91 5.86 5.47
CA THR A 40 11.03 7.02 5.31
C THR A 40 11.57 8.31 5.93
N GLY A 41 12.73 8.22 6.61
CA GLY A 41 13.36 9.35 7.29
C GLY A 41 13.84 10.47 6.36
N GLY A 42 14.04 10.20 5.07
CA GLY A 42 14.38 11.21 4.06
C GLY A 42 13.17 11.97 3.49
N GLY A 43 11.95 11.56 3.84
CA GLY A 43 10.74 12.08 3.19
C GLY A 43 10.58 11.61 1.74
N CYS A 44 9.74 12.29 0.97
CA CYS A 44 9.54 12.01 -0.43
C CYS A 44 10.42 12.91 -1.30
N PRO A 45 11.38 12.37 -2.07
CA PRO A 45 12.28 13.18 -2.90
C PRO A 45 11.59 13.86 -4.08
N PHE A 46 10.37 13.42 -4.44
CA PHE A 46 9.61 13.97 -5.57
C PHE A 46 8.61 15.06 -5.17
N ALA A 47 8.54 15.40 -3.89
CA ALA A 47 7.61 16.38 -3.39
C ALA A 47 8.30 17.37 -2.45
N PRO A 48 7.99 18.68 -2.55
CA PRO A 48 8.55 19.65 -1.65
C PRO A 48 8.04 19.41 -0.21
N PRO A 49 8.82 19.81 0.81
CA PRO A 49 8.33 19.87 2.17
C PRO A 49 7.04 20.70 2.25
N ARG A 50 6.16 20.33 3.17
CA ARG A 50 4.95 21.14 3.42
C ARG A 50 5.36 22.54 3.89
N TRP A 51 4.68 23.54 3.36
CA TRP A 51 4.92 24.96 3.71
C TRP A 51 4.63 25.26 5.19
N ASP A 52 3.76 24.45 5.85
CA ASP A 52 3.37 24.58 7.26
C ASP A 52 4.23 23.73 8.21
N GLY A 53 5.26 23.05 7.71
CA GLY A 53 6.18 22.21 8.48
C GLY A 53 5.55 20.96 9.10
N LYS A 54 4.28 20.65 8.78
CA LYS A 54 3.61 19.44 9.31
C LYS A 54 4.05 18.20 8.59
N GLU A 55 3.93 17.06 9.27
CA GLU A 55 4.22 15.74 8.70
C GLU A 55 3.40 15.43 7.44
N GLY A 56 3.96 14.61 6.59
CA GLY A 56 3.33 14.13 5.38
C GLY A 56 4.04 14.60 4.14
N PHE A 57 3.30 14.86 3.10
CA PHE A 57 3.75 15.14 1.75
C PHE A 57 5.12 15.86 1.68
N GLY A 58 6.16 15.15 1.23
CA GLY A 58 7.54 15.65 1.14
C GLY A 58 8.35 15.60 2.45
N MET A 59 7.71 15.54 3.61
CA MET A 59 8.41 15.52 4.90
C MET A 59 8.86 14.12 5.30
N PRO A 60 9.94 13.99 6.10
CA PRO A 60 10.25 12.75 6.82
C PRO A 60 9.06 12.30 7.67
N GLY A 61 8.98 11.02 7.97
CA GLY A 61 7.96 10.49 8.88
C GLY A 61 7.15 9.35 8.32
N GLY A 62 6.29 8.77 9.15
CA GLY A 62 5.48 7.63 8.81
C GLY A 62 6.25 6.32 8.69
N ALA A 63 5.50 5.23 8.45
CA ALA A 63 6.04 3.91 8.17
C ALA A 63 5.49 3.39 6.86
N SER A 64 6.32 2.74 6.06
CA SER A 64 5.96 2.09 4.81
C SER A 64 5.84 0.59 5.00
N TRP A 65 5.06 -0.09 4.17
CA TRP A 65 4.97 -1.56 4.14
C TRP A 65 6.18 -2.19 3.46
N THR A 66 6.83 -1.45 2.55
CA THR A 66 7.96 -1.92 1.75
C THR A 66 9.15 -1.00 1.85
N ARG A 67 10.33 -1.51 1.56
CA ARG A 67 11.57 -0.71 1.54
C ARG A 67 11.57 0.32 0.42
N ARG A 68 11.00 -0.04 -0.73
CA ARG A 68 10.92 0.82 -1.93
C ARG A 68 9.53 1.44 -2.08
N TRP A 69 9.03 2.06 -1.03
CA TRP A 69 7.67 2.59 -0.91
C TRP A 69 7.27 3.65 -1.97
N LEU A 70 8.15 3.98 -2.89
CA LEU A 70 7.90 4.86 -4.04
C LEU A 70 7.90 4.08 -5.38
N THR A 71 8.00 2.74 -5.32
CA THR A 71 8.00 1.87 -6.50
C THR A 71 6.78 0.96 -6.45
N PHE A 72 6.00 0.95 -7.52
CA PHE A 72 4.90 0.00 -7.64
C PHE A 72 5.43 -1.34 -8.15
N ASP A 73 5.47 -2.32 -7.25
CA ASP A 73 5.96 -3.67 -7.51
C ASP A 73 5.23 -4.69 -6.59
N ASN A 74 5.63 -5.95 -6.64
CA ASN A 74 5.02 -6.99 -5.81
C ASN A 74 5.71 -7.20 -4.44
N SER A 75 6.56 -6.28 -4.00
CA SER A 75 7.33 -6.42 -2.75
C SER A 75 6.45 -6.50 -1.49
N TYR A 76 5.25 -5.93 -1.52
CA TYR A 76 4.26 -6.07 -0.46
C TYR A 76 3.95 -7.55 -0.16
N PHE A 77 3.71 -8.36 -1.19
CA PHE A 77 3.40 -9.78 -1.06
C PHE A 77 4.61 -10.62 -0.62
N LYS A 78 5.83 -10.13 -0.81
CA LYS A 78 7.07 -10.79 -0.36
C LYS A 78 7.32 -10.65 1.14
N ARG A 79 6.46 -9.92 1.85
CA ARG A 79 6.49 -9.77 3.31
C ARG A 79 7.86 -9.37 3.85
N GLU A 80 8.46 -8.35 3.29
CA GLU A 80 9.80 -7.87 3.70
C GLU A 80 9.90 -7.54 5.20
N TYR A 81 8.77 -7.23 5.85
CA TYR A 81 8.72 -6.92 7.27
C TYR A 81 9.11 -8.10 8.18
N VAL A 82 8.93 -9.36 7.74
CA VAL A 82 9.24 -10.54 8.57
C VAL A 82 10.73 -10.76 8.77
N SER A 83 11.59 -10.09 8.01
CA SER A 83 13.02 -10.16 8.28
C SER A 83 13.36 -9.39 9.56
N GLU A 84 14.23 -9.95 10.40
CA GLU A 84 14.66 -9.32 11.65
C GLU A 84 15.24 -7.90 11.44
N GLN A 85 15.83 -7.63 10.25
CA GLN A 85 16.37 -6.32 9.90
C GLN A 85 15.29 -5.27 9.61
N ASN A 86 14.07 -5.69 9.35
CA ASN A 86 12.97 -4.83 8.91
C ASN A 86 11.81 -4.76 9.90
N LYS A 87 11.77 -5.65 10.88
CA LYS A 87 10.64 -5.84 11.80
C LYS A 87 10.23 -4.56 12.56
N GLU A 88 11.18 -3.67 12.82
CA GLU A 88 10.93 -2.41 13.52
C GLU A 88 10.73 -1.22 12.57
N ASP A 89 10.97 -1.41 11.27
CA ASP A 89 11.02 -0.35 10.28
C ASP A 89 9.91 -0.42 9.22
N LEU A 90 9.27 -1.57 9.07
CA LEU A 90 8.20 -1.77 8.10
C LEU A 90 6.87 -2.02 8.79
N LEU A 91 5.83 -1.41 8.24
CA LEU A 91 4.46 -1.55 8.72
C LEU A 91 3.85 -2.86 8.22
N TRP A 92 3.13 -3.52 9.11
CA TRP A 92 2.27 -4.64 8.77
C TRP A 92 1.03 -4.61 9.67
N LEU A 93 -0.14 -4.53 9.07
CA LEU A 93 -1.40 -4.44 9.78
C LEU A 93 -2.00 -5.83 10.03
N SER A 94 -2.87 -5.95 11.01
CA SER A 94 -3.65 -7.18 11.21
C SER A 94 -4.48 -7.57 10.00
N THR A 95 -4.94 -6.59 9.23
CA THR A 95 -5.63 -6.80 7.95
C THR A 95 -4.71 -7.36 6.87
N ASP A 96 -3.45 -6.94 6.82
CA ASP A 96 -2.45 -7.50 5.90
C ASP A 96 -2.16 -8.97 6.27
N GLU A 97 -2.05 -9.26 7.56
CA GLU A 97 -1.85 -10.63 8.04
C GLU A 97 -3.05 -11.54 7.72
N ALA A 98 -4.27 -11.02 7.81
CA ALA A 98 -5.47 -11.76 7.44
C ALA A 98 -5.43 -12.18 5.96
N LEU A 99 -4.98 -11.32 5.05
CA LEU A 99 -4.86 -11.66 3.63
C LEU A 99 -3.85 -12.78 3.37
N HIS A 100 -2.83 -12.90 4.22
CA HIS A 100 -1.81 -13.94 4.10
C HIS A 100 -2.21 -15.26 4.77
N THR A 101 -3.03 -15.22 5.80
CA THR A 101 -3.37 -16.40 6.63
C THR A 101 -4.71 -17.02 6.31
N ASP A 102 -5.67 -16.24 5.80
CA ASP A 102 -6.99 -16.76 5.44
C ASP A 102 -6.92 -17.70 4.24
N PRO A 103 -7.53 -18.89 4.31
CA PRO A 103 -7.48 -19.89 3.22
C PRO A 103 -8.05 -19.40 1.89
N GLY A 104 -8.99 -18.45 1.89
CA GLY A 104 -9.58 -17.88 0.68
C GLY A 104 -8.65 -16.89 0.00
N PHE A 105 -7.94 -16.09 0.76
CA PHE A 105 -7.05 -15.03 0.23
C PHE A 105 -5.63 -15.51 -0.05
N LYS A 106 -5.10 -16.40 0.79
CA LYS A 106 -3.70 -16.85 0.74
C LYS A 106 -3.24 -17.34 -0.65
N PRO A 107 -4.01 -18.15 -1.41
CA PRO A 107 -3.57 -18.60 -2.73
C PRO A 107 -3.28 -17.46 -3.71
N PHE A 108 -4.05 -16.38 -3.64
CA PHE A 108 -3.82 -15.19 -4.47
C PHE A 108 -2.64 -14.39 -3.96
N PHE A 109 -2.51 -14.25 -2.65
CA PHE A 109 -1.39 -13.56 -2.01
C PHE A 109 -0.05 -14.19 -2.42
N ASP A 110 0.08 -15.51 -2.29
CA ASP A 110 1.29 -16.25 -2.65
C ASP A 110 1.57 -16.13 -4.16
N ARG A 111 0.55 -16.24 -5.00
CA ARG A 111 0.72 -16.10 -6.45
C ARG A 111 1.20 -14.72 -6.87
N PHE A 112 0.71 -13.65 -6.24
CA PHE A 112 1.18 -12.30 -6.51
C PHE A 112 2.61 -12.06 -6.02
N ALA A 113 3.04 -12.76 -4.96
CA ALA A 113 4.43 -12.74 -4.53
C ALA A 113 5.37 -13.37 -5.56
N ASP A 114 4.93 -14.45 -6.21
CA ASP A 114 5.72 -15.23 -7.19
C ASP A 114 5.71 -14.60 -8.58
N ASP A 115 4.60 -13.98 -8.99
CA ASP A 115 4.39 -13.45 -10.35
C ASP A 115 3.96 -11.98 -10.33
N GLU A 116 4.93 -11.10 -10.52
CA GLU A 116 4.70 -9.65 -10.56
C GLU A 116 3.84 -9.23 -11.77
N GLY A 117 4.03 -9.86 -12.92
CA GLY A 117 3.25 -9.57 -14.13
C GLY A 117 1.78 -9.91 -13.94
N PHE A 118 1.51 -11.06 -13.33
CA PHE A 118 0.15 -11.45 -12.97
C PHE A 118 -0.47 -10.51 -11.94
N PHE A 119 0.29 -10.08 -10.93
CA PHE A 119 -0.17 -9.06 -9.99
C PHE A 119 -0.58 -7.77 -10.72
N PHE A 120 0.25 -7.25 -11.61
CA PHE A 120 -0.05 -6.01 -12.34
C PHE A 120 -1.32 -6.14 -13.18
N GLU A 121 -1.49 -7.26 -13.88
CA GLU A 121 -2.72 -7.51 -14.66
C GLU A 121 -3.97 -7.47 -13.77
N LYS A 122 -3.96 -8.20 -12.66
CA LYS A 122 -5.11 -8.29 -11.75
C LYS A 122 -5.37 -6.99 -11.00
N PHE A 123 -4.32 -6.30 -10.58
CA PHE A 123 -4.44 -4.98 -9.97
C PHE A 123 -5.08 -3.97 -10.91
N ALA A 124 -4.64 -3.92 -12.17
CA ALA A 124 -5.18 -2.97 -13.15
C ALA A 124 -6.68 -3.16 -13.36
N VAL A 125 -7.13 -4.41 -13.51
CA VAL A 125 -8.56 -4.74 -13.67
C VAL A 125 -9.36 -4.38 -12.42
N ALA A 126 -8.87 -4.77 -11.24
CA ALA A 126 -9.55 -4.51 -9.97
C ALA A 126 -9.59 -3.01 -9.66
N PHE A 127 -8.52 -2.28 -9.96
CA PHE A 127 -8.43 -0.83 -9.74
C PHE A 127 -9.35 -0.05 -10.70
N ALA A 128 -9.43 -0.44 -11.98
CA ALA A 128 -10.40 0.14 -12.92
C ALA A 128 -11.82 -0.06 -12.40
N LYS A 129 -12.18 -1.28 -12.01
CA LYS A 129 -13.49 -1.60 -11.42
C LYS A 129 -13.76 -0.77 -10.15
N LEU A 130 -12.77 -0.57 -9.29
CA LEU A 130 -12.89 0.27 -8.09
C LEU A 130 -13.16 1.73 -8.46
N SER A 131 -12.39 2.26 -9.41
CA SER A 131 -12.44 3.67 -9.83
C SER A 131 -13.78 4.04 -10.48
N GLU A 132 -14.40 3.07 -11.17
CA GLU A 132 -15.64 3.27 -11.90
C GLU A 132 -16.91 3.01 -11.05
N ARG A 133 -16.75 2.49 -9.83
CA ARG A 133 -17.89 2.18 -8.98
C ARG A 133 -18.70 3.42 -8.61
N GLY A 134 -20.01 3.35 -8.91
CA GLY A 134 -20.93 4.46 -8.69
C GLY A 134 -20.95 5.49 -9.83
N ALA A 135 -20.03 5.41 -10.78
CA ALA A 135 -20.06 6.24 -11.97
C ALA A 135 -21.09 5.73 -12.98
N ARG A 136 -21.70 6.67 -13.70
CA ARG A 136 -22.51 6.39 -14.89
C ARG A 136 -21.78 6.98 -16.08
N PHE A 137 -21.56 6.17 -17.10
CA PHE A 137 -20.90 6.61 -18.33
C PHE A 137 -21.94 6.90 -19.40
N ALA A 138 -21.76 7.98 -20.17
CA ALA A 138 -22.53 8.22 -21.36
C ALA A 138 -22.26 7.15 -22.45
N PRO A 139 -23.14 6.90 -23.40
CA PRO A 139 -22.91 5.94 -24.47
C PRO A 139 -21.63 6.20 -25.28
N SER A 140 -21.11 7.42 -25.27
CA SER A 140 -19.84 7.84 -25.87
C SER A 140 -18.59 7.59 -25.01
N GLY A 141 -18.74 6.98 -23.82
CA GLY A 141 -17.65 6.73 -22.88
C GLY A 141 -17.27 7.89 -21.96
N GLY A 142 -18.04 8.99 -21.99
CA GLY A 142 -17.84 10.10 -21.04
C GLY A 142 -18.59 9.89 -19.73
N VAL A 143 -18.09 10.47 -18.63
CA VAL A 143 -18.78 10.48 -17.32
C VAL A 143 -19.96 11.45 -17.40
N VAL A 144 -21.12 11.00 -16.93
CA VAL A 144 -22.32 11.85 -16.75
C VAL A 144 -22.37 12.28 -15.30
N ALA A 145 -22.39 13.57 -15.06
CA ALA A 145 -22.53 14.17 -13.73
C ALA A 145 -23.94 13.92 -13.15
#